data_ff22aef12ab7c55896aacf3b86b2dbd9
#
_entry.id   ff22aef12ab7c55896aacf3b86b2dbd9
#
_cell.length_a   1.000
_cell.length_b   1.000
_cell.length_c   1.000
_cell.angle_alpha   90.00
_cell.angle_beta   90.00
_cell.angle_gamma   90.00
#
_symmetry.space_group_name_H-M   'P 1'
#
loop_
_entity.id
_entity.type
_entity.pdbx_description
1 polymer ?
#
loop_
_entity_poly.entity_id
_entity_poly.type
_entity_poly.pdbx_seq_one_letter_code
_entity_poly.pdbx_strand_id
1 'polypeptide(L)'
;LEILDFVFKNCHPGVQLQFEINGDVLDQRIIDFINEEAPDGLLRFEIGIQSTYEPTNKVVQRYQNFERLCDVIRQLQQNHKIDFHLDLIAGLPLENLQRFSKSFDDVFRLYPKELQLGFLKLLRGTSLRKEANKYGYIYEKHAPYELIESHDLSKEDIEKIHLAEDMLQKYWNSGKMPITMNKVLRQCKSPFYFFLDLGEFYQAQQFKFFGFQLDELFQYI
;
A
#
# COMPACT_ATOMS: atom_id res chain seq x y z
N LEU A 1 21.72 0.69 15.43
CA LEU A 1 22.54 1.81 14.95
C LEU A 1 23.84 1.35 14.29
N GLU A 2 24.64 0.47 14.92
CA GLU A 2 25.92 -0.01 14.38
C GLU A 2 25.84 -0.56 12.95
N ILE A 3 24.79 -1.36 12.65
CA ILE A 3 24.57 -1.91 11.31
C ILE A 3 24.30 -0.79 10.30
N LEU A 4 23.46 0.19 10.65
CA LEU A 4 23.16 1.32 9.78
C LEU A 4 24.40 2.18 9.55
N ASP A 5 25.17 2.48 10.60
CA ASP A 5 26.41 3.25 10.50
C ASP A 5 27.43 2.56 9.57
N PHE A 6 27.60 1.23 9.74
CA PHE A 6 28.46 0.45 8.86
C PHE A 6 27.97 0.51 7.40
N VAL A 7 26.67 0.34 7.17
CA VAL A 7 26.06 0.38 5.85
C VAL A 7 26.25 1.74 5.20
N PHE A 8 25.97 2.83 5.92
CA PHE A 8 26.09 4.20 5.39
C PHE A 8 27.53 4.55 4.98
N LYS A 9 28.51 4.04 5.71
CA LYS A 9 29.94 4.28 5.42
C LYS A 9 30.52 3.41 4.30
N ASN A 10 29.91 2.25 4.02
CA ASN A 10 30.53 1.23 3.16
C ASN A 10 29.72 0.88 1.91
N CYS A 11 28.47 1.34 1.76
CA CYS A 11 27.69 1.08 0.56
C CYS A 11 28.18 1.91 -0.62
N HIS A 12 28.23 1.26 -1.79
CA HIS A 12 28.55 1.93 -3.04
C HIS A 12 27.40 2.82 -3.53
N PRO A 13 27.68 3.94 -4.22
CA PRO A 13 26.66 4.73 -4.87
C PRO A 13 25.79 3.91 -5.83
N GLY A 14 24.48 4.15 -5.83
CA GLY A 14 23.51 3.44 -6.66
C GLY A 14 22.97 2.13 -6.09
N VAL A 15 23.44 1.71 -4.90
CA VAL A 15 22.82 0.62 -4.14
C VAL A 15 21.60 1.16 -3.38
N GLN A 16 20.49 0.44 -3.45
CA GLN A 16 19.32 0.67 -2.58
C GLN A 16 19.12 -0.55 -1.70
N LEU A 17 18.99 -0.34 -0.40
CA LEU A 17 18.73 -1.38 0.59
C LEU A 17 17.28 -1.30 1.05
N GLN A 18 16.54 -2.38 0.83
CA GLN A 18 15.17 -2.51 1.28
C GLN A 18 15.12 -3.22 2.63
N PHE A 19 14.43 -2.61 3.57
CA PHE A 19 14.16 -3.18 4.89
C PHE A 19 12.65 -3.31 5.09
N GLU A 20 12.20 -4.51 5.41
CA GLU A 20 10.85 -4.73 5.93
C GLU A 20 10.86 -4.42 7.43
N ILE A 21 10.05 -3.46 7.86
CA ILE A 21 10.08 -2.95 9.24
C ILE A 21 8.68 -2.80 9.84
N ASN A 22 8.62 -2.87 11.16
CA ASN A 22 7.50 -2.37 11.96
C ASN A 22 7.79 -0.92 12.35
N GLY A 23 7.25 0.03 11.58
CA GLY A 23 7.62 1.44 11.72
C GLY A 23 7.21 2.08 13.06
N ASP A 24 6.11 1.62 13.68
CA ASP A 24 5.60 2.17 14.94
C ASP A 24 6.49 1.86 16.17
N VAL A 25 7.40 0.89 16.05
CA VAL A 25 8.34 0.53 17.13
C VAL A 25 9.73 1.15 16.96
N LEU A 26 9.95 1.97 15.91
CA LEU A 26 11.24 2.63 15.74
C LEU A 26 11.54 3.59 16.90
N ASP A 27 12.74 3.43 17.46
CA ASP A 27 13.30 4.32 18.50
C ASP A 27 13.63 5.70 17.88
N GLN A 28 13.36 6.78 18.61
CA GLN A 28 13.63 8.14 18.15
C GLN A 28 15.10 8.35 17.75
N ARG A 29 16.03 7.72 18.45
CA ARG A 29 17.47 7.79 18.11
C ARG A 29 17.80 7.17 16.76
N ILE A 30 17.03 6.15 16.33
CA ILE A 30 17.19 5.57 14.99
C ILE A 30 16.63 6.52 13.94
N ILE A 31 15.49 7.15 14.21
CA ILE A 31 14.87 8.15 13.31
C ILE A 31 15.80 9.33 13.11
N ASP A 32 16.34 9.88 14.21
CA ASP A 32 17.26 11.03 14.18
C ASP A 32 18.52 10.65 13.40
N PHE A 33 19.13 9.50 13.71
CA PHE A 33 20.33 9.03 13.02
C PHE A 33 20.12 8.85 11.51
N ILE A 34 18.98 8.28 11.11
CA ILE A 34 18.65 8.12 9.70
C ILE A 34 18.49 9.49 9.03
N ASN A 35 17.78 10.41 9.67
CA ASN A 35 17.57 11.75 9.12
C ASN A 35 18.88 12.53 8.95
N GLU A 36 19.81 12.37 9.86
CA GLU A 36 21.11 13.05 9.84
C GLU A 36 22.06 12.39 8.85
N GLU A 37 22.25 11.09 8.94
CA GLU A 37 23.39 10.37 8.36
C GLU A 37 23.07 9.56 7.09
N ALA A 38 21.78 9.23 6.83
CA ALA A 38 21.47 8.38 5.69
C ALA A 38 21.81 9.04 4.36
N PRO A 39 22.56 8.36 3.47
CA PRO A 39 22.74 8.80 2.09
C PRO A 39 21.40 8.79 1.32
N ASP A 40 21.24 9.78 0.43
CA ASP A 40 20.03 9.92 -0.37
C ASP A 40 19.77 8.66 -1.22
N GLY A 41 18.54 8.12 -1.13
CA GLY A 41 18.09 6.99 -1.91
C GLY A 41 18.70 5.63 -1.54
N LEU A 42 19.56 5.57 -0.51
CA LEU A 42 20.13 4.29 -0.06
C LEU A 42 19.08 3.40 0.61
N LEU A 43 18.17 3.99 1.39
CA LEU A 43 17.18 3.23 2.16
C LEU A 43 15.80 3.25 1.50
N ARG A 44 15.20 2.07 1.45
CA ARG A 44 13.79 1.86 1.16
C ARG A 44 13.16 1.08 2.32
N PHE A 45 12.10 1.61 2.89
CA PHE A 45 11.35 0.92 3.93
C PHE A 45 10.04 0.38 3.40
N GLU A 46 9.87 -0.92 3.53
CA GLU A 46 8.61 -1.63 3.29
C GLU A 46 7.89 -1.81 4.63
N ILE A 47 6.69 -1.28 4.72
CA ILE A 47 5.89 -1.28 5.95
C ILE A 47 4.52 -1.86 5.65
N GLY A 48 4.30 -3.09 6.10
CA GLY A 48 2.99 -3.69 6.02
C GLY A 48 2.05 -3.04 7.03
N ILE A 49 1.09 -2.23 6.58
CA ILE A 49 0.02 -1.67 7.42
C ILE A 49 -1.15 -2.64 7.48
N GLN A 50 -1.48 -3.25 6.35
CA GLN A 50 -2.54 -4.21 6.09
C GLN A 50 -3.94 -3.59 6.17
N SER A 51 -4.31 -2.93 7.26
CA SER A 51 -5.56 -2.17 7.48
C SER A 51 -5.33 -1.08 8.53
N THR A 52 -6.07 0.02 8.44
CA THR A 52 -6.14 1.05 9.49
C THR A 52 -7.31 0.80 10.46
N TYR A 53 -8.07 -0.28 10.24
CA TYR A 53 -9.21 -0.62 11.09
C TYR A 53 -8.82 -1.52 12.25
N GLU A 54 -8.82 -0.95 13.45
CA GLU A 54 -8.39 -1.65 14.66
C GLU A 54 -9.12 -3.00 14.92
N PRO A 55 -10.46 -3.12 14.72
CA PRO A 55 -11.14 -4.40 14.86
C PRO A 55 -10.60 -5.49 13.91
N THR A 56 -10.32 -5.15 12.65
CA THR A 56 -9.68 -6.03 11.67
C THR A 56 -8.30 -6.48 12.16
N ASN A 57 -7.47 -5.51 12.56
CA ASN A 57 -6.12 -5.80 13.05
C ASN A 57 -6.13 -6.71 14.28
N LYS A 58 -7.06 -6.51 15.21
CA LYS A 58 -7.24 -7.41 16.37
C LYS A 58 -7.57 -8.85 15.96
N VAL A 59 -8.47 -9.02 14.99
CA VAL A 59 -8.86 -10.35 14.52
C VAL A 59 -7.68 -11.10 13.89
N VAL A 60 -6.85 -10.40 13.12
CA VAL A 60 -5.65 -10.99 12.50
C VAL A 60 -4.42 -10.98 13.41
N GLN A 61 -4.61 -10.65 14.70
CA GLN A 61 -3.57 -10.59 15.72
C GLN A 61 -2.42 -9.65 15.36
N ARG A 62 -2.74 -8.55 14.66
CA ARG A 62 -1.80 -7.50 14.34
C ARG A 62 -1.95 -6.34 15.32
N TYR A 63 -0.92 -6.10 16.10
CA TYR A 63 -0.87 -5.00 17.07
C TYR A 63 0.01 -3.89 16.50
N GLN A 64 -0.61 -2.83 15.99
CA GLN A 64 0.09 -1.70 15.40
C GLN A 64 -0.54 -0.40 15.90
N ASN A 65 0.29 0.55 16.28
CA ASN A 65 -0.15 1.91 16.58
C ASN A 65 -0.04 2.76 15.30
N PHE A 66 -1.16 2.90 14.59
CA PHE A 66 -1.20 3.61 13.31
C PHE A 66 -0.87 5.11 13.45
N GLU A 67 -1.28 5.77 14.53
CA GLU A 67 -0.94 7.19 14.77
C GLU A 67 0.57 7.35 14.94
N ARG A 68 1.17 6.53 15.79
CA ARG A 68 2.64 6.52 15.98
C ARG A 68 3.37 6.23 14.67
N LEU A 69 2.87 5.27 13.88
CA LEU A 69 3.43 4.95 12.57
C LEU A 69 3.40 6.16 11.63
N CYS A 70 2.26 6.86 11.55
CA CYS A 70 2.15 8.08 10.76
C CYS A 70 3.16 9.14 11.18
N ASP A 71 3.39 9.31 12.48
CA ASP A 71 4.35 10.28 12.99
C ASP A 71 5.79 9.90 12.63
N VAL A 72 6.15 8.62 12.73
CA VAL A 72 7.45 8.10 12.32
C VAL A 72 7.68 8.32 10.81
N ILE A 73 6.71 7.97 9.98
CA ILE A 73 6.82 8.17 8.53
C ILE A 73 7.01 9.64 8.20
N ARG A 74 6.21 10.54 8.80
CA ARG A 74 6.35 12.01 8.58
C ARG A 74 7.72 12.52 9.00
N GLN A 75 8.25 12.08 10.14
CA GLN A 75 9.57 12.47 10.59
C GLN A 75 10.68 12.02 9.61
N LEU A 76 10.60 10.77 9.12
CA LEU A 76 11.56 10.23 8.17
C LEU A 76 11.42 10.83 6.75
N GLN A 77 10.24 11.37 6.41
CA GLN A 77 10.02 12.06 5.12
C GLN A 77 10.58 13.48 5.08
N GLN A 78 10.90 14.10 6.22
CA GLN A 78 11.31 15.52 6.28
C GLN A 78 12.52 15.83 5.39
N ASN A 79 13.46 14.90 5.29
CA ASN A 79 14.69 15.09 4.52
C ASN A 79 14.67 14.40 3.14
N HIS A 80 13.55 13.79 2.76
CA HIS A 80 13.38 13.10 1.47
C HIS A 80 14.46 12.07 1.12
N LYS A 81 15.14 11.50 2.13
CA LYS A 81 16.24 10.54 1.94
C LYS A 81 15.78 9.11 1.77
N ILE A 82 14.56 8.80 2.20
CA ILE A 82 14.03 7.43 2.27
C ILE A 82 12.84 7.26 1.36
N ASP A 83 12.80 6.14 0.65
CA ASP A 83 11.65 5.69 -0.10
C ASP A 83 10.75 4.81 0.78
N PHE A 84 9.46 5.11 0.83
CA PHE A 84 8.47 4.30 1.53
C PHE A 84 7.65 3.47 0.56
N HIS A 85 7.57 2.18 0.87
CA HIS A 85 6.65 1.22 0.29
C HIS A 85 5.69 0.80 1.40
N LEU A 86 4.40 1.12 1.23
CA LEU A 86 3.37 0.81 2.21
C LEU A 86 2.41 -0.24 1.65
N ASP A 87 1.97 -1.18 2.48
CA ASP A 87 1.12 -2.29 2.04
C ASP A 87 -0.24 -2.28 2.73
N LEU A 88 -1.27 -2.53 1.95
CA LEU A 88 -2.62 -2.84 2.40
C LEU A 88 -3.07 -4.20 1.87
N ILE A 89 -3.97 -4.87 2.60
CA ILE A 89 -4.58 -6.14 2.16
C ILE A 89 -6.10 -5.97 2.09
N ALA A 90 -6.65 -6.12 0.89
CA ALA A 90 -8.08 -6.21 0.67
C ALA A 90 -8.61 -7.60 1.07
N GLY A 91 -9.77 -7.65 1.69
CA GLY A 91 -10.44 -8.91 2.05
C GLY A 91 -10.17 -9.39 3.48
N LEU A 92 -9.52 -8.59 4.32
CA LEU A 92 -9.40 -8.90 5.73
C LEU A 92 -10.78 -8.89 6.42
N PRO A 93 -10.95 -9.64 7.53
CA PRO A 93 -12.24 -9.71 8.22
C PRO A 93 -12.75 -8.36 8.71
N LEU A 94 -14.08 -8.16 8.71
CA LEU A 94 -14.76 -6.96 9.20
C LEU A 94 -14.50 -5.67 8.40
N GLU A 95 -13.92 -5.78 7.22
CA GLU A 95 -13.59 -4.63 6.38
C GLU A 95 -14.36 -4.71 5.05
N ASN A 96 -15.48 -3.99 4.95
CA ASN A 96 -16.23 -3.83 3.72
C ASN A 96 -15.58 -2.79 2.80
N LEU A 97 -16.09 -2.63 1.57
CA LEU A 97 -15.53 -1.70 0.58
C LEU A 97 -15.39 -0.27 1.12
N GLN A 98 -16.40 0.24 1.81
CA GLN A 98 -16.36 1.58 2.39
C GLN A 98 -15.25 1.72 3.46
N ARG A 99 -15.07 0.68 4.28
CA ARG A 99 -14.02 0.68 5.30
C ARG A 99 -12.64 0.51 4.68
N PHE A 100 -12.51 -0.35 3.66
CA PHE A 100 -11.28 -0.52 2.91
C PHE A 100 -10.87 0.77 2.19
N SER A 101 -11.82 1.46 1.53
CA SER A 101 -11.55 2.75 0.89
C SER A 101 -11.02 3.79 1.88
N LYS A 102 -11.52 3.77 3.12
CA LYS A 102 -11.00 4.63 4.17
C LYS A 102 -9.57 4.24 4.59
N SER A 103 -9.28 2.94 4.75
CA SER A 103 -7.92 2.46 5.03
C SER A 103 -6.95 2.86 3.93
N PHE A 104 -7.38 2.74 2.66
CA PHE A 104 -6.60 3.21 1.52
C PHE A 104 -6.32 4.72 1.61
N ASP A 105 -7.34 5.54 1.81
CA ASP A 105 -7.20 6.99 1.87
C ASP A 105 -6.32 7.44 3.04
N ASP A 106 -6.46 6.81 4.20
CA ASP A 106 -5.66 7.11 5.39
C ASP A 106 -4.17 6.86 5.12
N VAL A 107 -3.83 5.74 4.46
CA VAL A 107 -2.45 5.37 4.12
C VAL A 107 -1.92 6.19 2.93
N PHE A 108 -2.74 6.39 1.89
CA PHE A 108 -2.33 7.17 0.72
C PHE A 108 -1.96 8.62 1.07
N ARG A 109 -2.61 9.22 2.07
CA ARG A 109 -2.29 10.57 2.56
C ARG A 109 -0.90 10.70 3.22
N LEU A 110 -0.20 9.62 3.43
CA LEU A 110 1.22 9.64 3.77
C LEU A 110 2.10 9.85 2.52
N TYR A 111 1.52 9.84 1.34
CA TYR A 111 2.21 10.02 0.05
C TYR A 111 3.43 9.09 -0.09
N PRO A 112 3.26 7.77 0.09
CA PRO A 112 4.36 6.84 -0.10
C PRO A 112 4.83 6.86 -1.55
N LYS A 113 6.08 6.54 -1.78
CA LYS A 113 6.59 6.37 -3.15
C LYS A 113 5.87 5.25 -3.89
N GLU A 114 5.51 4.20 -3.15
CA GLU A 114 4.71 3.08 -3.64
C GLU A 114 3.68 2.66 -2.58
N LEU A 115 2.45 2.47 -3.00
CA LEU A 115 1.39 1.84 -2.21
C LEU A 115 1.00 0.53 -2.88
N GLN A 116 1.24 -0.59 -2.22
CA GLN A 116 0.85 -1.90 -2.72
C GLN A 116 -0.50 -2.30 -2.14
N LEU A 117 -1.41 -2.67 -3.03
CA LEU A 117 -2.65 -3.36 -2.65
C LEU A 117 -2.46 -4.85 -2.86
N GLY A 118 -2.41 -5.61 -1.76
CA GLY A 118 -2.49 -7.05 -1.77
C GLY A 118 -3.94 -7.51 -1.62
N PHE A 119 -4.23 -8.69 -2.15
CA PHE A 119 -5.50 -9.39 -1.92
C PHE A 119 -5.28 -10.57 -0.98
N LEU A 120 -6.21 -10.76 -0.05
CA LEU A 120 -6.10 -11.82 0.95
C LEU A 120 -5.95 -13.18 0.27
N LYS A 121 -4.90 -13.90 0.65
CA LYS A 121 -4.63 -15.27 0.19
C LYS A 121 -4.83 -16.23 1.35
N LEU A 122 -5.76 -17.17 1.17
CA LEU A 122 -6.10 -18.18 2.20
C LEU A 122 -5.05 -19.29 2.21
N LEU A 123 -3.84 -18.97 2.64
CA LEU A 123 -2.71 -19.89 2.61
C LEU A 123 -2.93 -21.09 3.53
N ARG A 124 -2.44 -22.26 3.11
CA ARG A 124 -2.56 -23.51 3.89
C ARG A 124 -1.89 -23.36 5.24
N GLY A 125 -2.56 -23.83 6.31
CA GLY A 125 -2.05 -23.78 7.67
C GLY A 125 -2.43 -22.53 8.47
N THR A 126 -2.87 -21.44 7.81
CA THR A 126 -3.25 -20.20 8.48
C THR A 126 -4.56 -20.32 9.26
N SER A 127 -4.70 -19.51 10.32
CA SER A 127 -5.93 -19.45 11.11
C SER A 127 -7.12 -18.95 10.29
N LEU A 128 -6.93 -17.92 9.45
CA LEU A 128 -8.00 -17.39 8.58
C LEU A 128 -8.55 -18.45 7.63
N ARG A 129 -7.69 -19.32 7.06
CA ARG A 129 -8.16 -20.42 6.23
C ARG A 129 -8.95 -21.46 7.02
N LYS A 130 -8.56 -21.77 8.27
CA LYS A 130 -9.32 -22.69 9.14
C LYS A 130 -10.67 -22.12 9.52
N GLU A 131 -10.77 -20.80 9.63
CA GLU A 131 -11.98 -20.07 9.98
C GLU A 131 -12.74 -19.53 8.75
N ALA A 132 -12.42 -19.98 7.54
CA ALA A 132 -13.00 -19.45 6.29
C ALA A 132 -14.53 -19.41 6.31
N ASN A 133 -15.18 -20.44 6.82
CA ASN A 133 -16.66 -20.47 6.94
C ASN A 133 -17.22 -19.39 7.85
N LYS A 134 -16.48 -19.01 8.90
CA LYS A 134 -16.91 -17.95 9.86
C LYS A 134 -17.01 -16.59 9.17
N TYR A 135 -16.12 -16.33 8.22
CA TYR A 135 -16.06 -15.05 7.48
C TYR A 135 -16.69 -15.14 6.10
N GLY A 136 -17.28 -16.30 5.75
CA GLY A 136 -17.88 -16.53 4.43
C GLY A 136 -16.87 -16.46 3.28
N TYR A 137 -15.61 -16.81 3.53
CA TYR A 137 -14.57 -16.74 2.51
C TYR A 137 -14.76 -17.78 1.42
N ILE A 138 -14.97 -17.30 0.19
CA ILE A 138 -14.84 -18.05 -1.05
C ILE A 138 -13.55 -17.61 -1.71
N TYR A 139 -12.69 -18.56 -2.05
CA TYR A 139 -11.35 -18.29 -2.57
C TYR A 139 -10.93 -19.35 -3.60
N GLU A 140 -9.91 -19.05 -4.38
CA GLU A 140 -9.40 -19.96 -5.40
C GLU A 140 -8.93 -21.29 -4.80
N LYS A 141 -9.28 -22.39 -5.48
CA LYS A 141 -8.91 -23.76 -5.05
C LYS A 141 -7.43 -24.07 -5.22
N HIS A 142 -6.78 -23.36 -6.14
CA HIS A 142 -5.37 -23.49 -6.49
C HIS A 142 -4.57 -22.28 -6.01
N ALA A 143 -3.26 -22.42 -5.90
CA ALA A 143 -2.41 -21.28 -5.59
C ALA A 143 -2.61 -20.17 -6.66
N PRO A 144 -2.69 -18.91 -6.22
CA PRO A 144 -2.32 -18.36 -4.91
C PRO A 144 -3.39 -18.42 -3.81
N TYR A 145 -4.55 -19.07 -4.00
CA TYR A 145 -5.65 -19.16 -3.05
C TYR A 145 -6.27 -17.78 -2.71
N GLU A 146 -6.34 -16.92 -3.70
CA GLU A 146 -6.81 -15.56 -3.56
C GLU A 146 -8.30 -15.50 -3.27
N LEU A 147 -8.70 -14.54 -2.45
CA LEU A 147 -10.08 -14.28 -2.09
C LEU A 147 -10.90 -13.88 -3.32
N ILE A 148 -12.09 -14.48 -3.45
CA ILE A 148 -13.08 -14.14 -4.48
C ILE A 148 -14.18 -13.27 -3.87
N GLU A 149 -14.68 -13.67 -2.68
CA GLU A 149 -15.69 -12.92 -1.91
C GLU A 149 -15.70 -13.34 -0.44
N SER A 150 -16.36 -12.55 0.38
CA SER A 150 -16.57 -12.80 1.81
C SER A 150 -17.92 -12.28 2.28
N HIS A 151 -18.22 -12.38 3.60
CA HIS A 151 -19.39 -11.73 4.16
C HIS A 151 -19.31 -10.19 4.09
N ASP A 152 -18.09 -9.62 4.09
CA ASP A 152 -17.85 -8.18 4.13
C ASP A 152 -17.64 -7.56 2.76
N LEU A 153 -17.09 -8.33 1.80
CA LEU A 153 -16.80 -7.92 0.43
C LEU A 153 -17.43 -8.88 -0.57
N SER A 154 -18.32 -8.38 -1.42
CA SER A 154 -18.84 -9.14 -2.54
C SER A 154 -17.78 -9.32 -3.63
N LYS A 155 -18.03 -10.21 -4.58
CA LYS A 155 -17.16 -10.37 -5.75
C LYS A 155 -17.01 -9.06 -6.53
N GLU A 156 -18.12 -8.32 -6.70
CA GLU A 156 -18.14 -7.02 -7.36
C GLU A 156 -17.30 -5.98 -6.61
N ASP A 157 -17.26 -6.03 -5.27
CA ASP A 157 -16.40 -5.14 -4.49
C ASP A 157 -14.92 -5.47 -4.67
N ILE A 158 -14.56 -6.76 -4.73
CA ILE A 158 -13.20 -7.21 -5.05
C ILE A 158 -12.79 -6.74 -6.46
N GLU A 159 -13.66 -6.88 -7.46
CA GLU A 159 -13.41 -6.40 -8.82
C GLU A 159 -13.19 -4.88 -8.85
N LYS A 160 -13.94 -4.08 -8.08
CA LYS A 160 -13.72 -2.64 -7.94
C LYS A 160 -12.35 -2.31 -7.31
N ILE A 161 -11.94 -3.08 -6.32
CA ILE A 161 -10.61 -2.87 -5.70
C ILE A 161 -9.51 -3.21 -6.70
N HIS A 162 -9.65 -4.25 -7.53
CA HIS A 162 -8.71 -4.55 -8.62
C HIS A 162 -8.61 -3.40 -9.63
N LEU A 163 -9.75 -2.80 -10.02
CA LEU A 163 -9.75 -1.64 -10.91
C LEU A 163 -8.99 -0.44 -10.31
N ALA A 164 -9.21 -0.17 -9.03
CA ALA A 164 -8.49 0.89 -8.34
C ALA A 164 -6.98 0.57 -8.24
N GLU A 165 -6.62 -0.69 -7.99
CA GLU A 165 -5.23 -1.16 -7.95
C GLU A 165 -4.54 -1.01 -9.30
N ASP A 166 -5.17 -1.42 -10.41
CA ASP A 166 -4.64 -1.25 -11.76
C ASP A 166 -4.31 0.22 -12.07
N MET A 167 -5.18 1.16 -11.67
CA MET A 167 -4.96 2.59 -11.88
C MET A 167 -3.90 3.16 -10.94
N LEU A 168 -3.86 2.69 -9.70
CA LEU A 168 -2.80 3.03 -8.75
C LEU A 168 -1.42 2.64 -9.30
N GLN A 169 -1.27 1.41 -9.79
CA GLN A 169 -0.03 0.93 -10.40
C GLN A 169 0.37 1.76 -11.63
N LYS A 170 -0.62 2.05 -12.48
CA LYS A 170 -0.41 2.77 -13.73
C LYS A 170 -0.02 4.22 -13.54
N TYR A 171 -0.71 4.92 -12.64
CA TYR A 171 -0.62 6.38 -12.53
C TYR A 171 0.23 6.87 -11.34
N TRP A 172 0.26 6.12 -10.24
CA TRP A 172 1.02 6.50 -9.05
C TRP A 172 2.34 5.72 -8.94
N ASN A 173 2.26 4.40 -8.75
CA ASN A 173 3.43 3.57 -8.47
C ASN A 173 4.45 3.56 -9.61
N SER A 174 3.99 3.73 -10.86
CA SER A 174 4.89 3.82 -12.03
C SER A 174 5.83 5.03 -11.99
N GLY A 175 5.50 6.07 -11.20
CA GLY A 175 6.26 7.30 -11.12
C GLY A 175 6.34 8.11 -12.43
N LYS A 176 5.50 7.81 -13.43
CA LYS A 176 5.58 8.43 -14.77
C LYS A 176 5.02 9.84 -14.81
N MET A 177 4.11 10.20 -13.91
CA MET A 177 3.40 11.48 -13.89
C MET A 177 3.38 12.13 -12.50
N PRO A 178 4.53 12.26 -11.80
CA PRO A 178 4.53 12.61 -10.38
C PRO A 178 3.95 14.00 -10.11
N ILE A 179 4.23 14.99 -10.96
CA ILE A 179 3.74 16.37 -10.79
C ILE A 179 2.22 16.43 -10.94
N THR A 180 1.69 15.84 -12.02
CA THR A 180 0.26 15.83 -12.32
C THR A 180 -0.51 15.08 -11.23
N MET A 181 -0.07 13.86 -10.89
CA MET A 181 -0.72 13.02 -9.90
C MET A 181 -0.72 13.67 -8.51
N ASN A 182 0.40 14.24 -8.07
CA ASN A 182 0.46 14.97 -6.81
C ASN A 182 -0.53 16.15 -6.78
N LYS A 183 -0.65 16.91 -7.88
CA LYS A 183 -1.57 18.05 -7.96
C LYS A 183 -3.02 17.60 -7.90
N VAL A 184 -3.40 16.57 -8.66
CA VAL A 184 -4.77 16.04 -8.72
C VAL A 184 -5.16 15.41 -7.38
N LEU A 185 -4.34 14.52 -6.85
CA LEU A 185 -4.67 13.74 -5.65
C LEU A 185 -4.70 14.59 -4.36
N ARG A 186 -3.96 15.70 -4.30
CA ARG A 186 -4.09 16.67 -3.19
C ARG A 186 -5.44 17.37 -3.15
N GLN A 187 -6.16 17.43 -4.26
CA GLN A 187 -7.49 18.06 -4.37
C GLN A 187 -8.63 17.03 -4.24
N CYS A 188 -8.33 15.73 -4.34
CA CYS A 188 -9.31 14.68 -4.21
C CYS A 188 -9.79 14.52 -2.76
N LYS A 189 -11.10 14.30 -2.60
CA LYS A 189 -11.69 13.93 -1.30
C LYS A 189 -11.26 12.52 -0.89
N SER A 190 -11.24 11.58 -1.84
CA SER A 190 -10.85 10.20 -1.66
C SER A 190 -9.96 9.75 -2.83
N PRO A 191 -8.67 9.52 -2.58
CA PRO A 191 -7.77 8.90 -3.55
C PRO A 191 -8.27 7.53 -4.05
N PHE A 192 -8.87 6.71 -3.17
CA PHE A 192 -9.43 5.42 -3.56
C PHE A 192 -10.48 5.56 -4.66
N TYR A 193 -11.49 6.41 -4.43
CA TYR A 193 -12.54 6.60 -5.42
C TYR A 193 -12.05 7.29 -6.68
N PHE A 194 -11.04 8.16 -6.60
CA PHE A 194 -10.40 8.71 -7.79
C PHE A 194 -9.82 7.59 -8.69
N PHE A 195 -9.07 6.65 -8.11
CA PHE A 195 -8.52 5.53 -8.88
C PHE A 195 -9.62 4.58 -9.36
N LEU A 196 -10.65 4.33 -8.56
CA LEU A 196 -11.79 3.50 -8.96
C LEU A 196 -12.54 4.13 -10.15
N ASP A 197 -12.93 5.41 -10.05
CA ASP A 197 -13.65 6.13 -11.10
C ASP A 197 -12.85 6.14 -12.41
N LEU A 198 -11.53 6.29 -12.30
CA LEU A 198 -10.63 6.21 -13.46
C LEU A 198 -10.61 4.79 -14.06
N GLY A 199 -10.60 3.75 -13.24
CA GLY A 199 -10.69 2.35 -13.69
C GLY A 199 -12.02 2.04 -14.38
N GLU A 200 -13.13 2.50 -13.81
CA GLU A 200 -14.46 2.37 -14.43
C GLU A 200 -14.54 3.13 -15.75
N PHE A 201 -13.94 4.33 -15.83
CA PHE A 201 -13.82 5.07 -17.08
C PHE A 201 -13.04 4.27 -18.14
N TYR A 202 -11.91 3.66 -17.76
CA TYR A 202 -11.13 2.81 -18.67
C TYR A 202 -11.94 1.64 -19.20
N GLN A 203 -12.73 0.98 -18.36
CA GLN A 203 -13.62 -0.11 -18.78
C GLN A 203 -14.71 0.38 -19.75
N ALA A 204 -15.37 1.50 -19.42
CA ALA A 204 -16.43 2.07 -20.25
C ALA A 204 -15.94 2.47 -21.64
N GLN A 205 -14.70 2.97 -21.74
CA GLN A 205 -14.08 3.36 -23.00
C GLN A 205 -13.36 2.21 -23.72
N GLN A 206 -13.31 1.02 -23.11
CA GLN A 206 -12.58 -0.13 -23.63
C GLN A 206 -11.07 0.16 -23.85
N PHE A 207 -10.49 0.99 -23.00
CA PHE A 207 -9.05 1.30 -23.05
C PHE A 207 -8.22 0.11 -22.58
N LYS A 208 -6.98 0.04 -23.07
CA LYS A 208 -6.04 -1.01 -22.69
C LYS A 208 -5.55 -0.81 -21.24
N PHE A 209 -5.60 -1.86 -20.46
CA PHE A 209 -5.01 -1.87 -19.12
C PHE A 209 -3.49 -2.09 -19.16
N PHE A 210 -2.95 -2.67 -20.23
CA PHE A 210 -1.53 -2.97 -20.41
C PHE A 210 -1.02 -2.50 -21.78
N GLY A 211 0.31 -2.32 -21.91
CA GLY A 211 0.94 -2.04 -23.20
C GLY A 211 0.67 -0.65 -23.78
N PHE A 212 0.43 0.34 -22.92
CA PHE A 212 0.19 1.75 -23.28
C PHE A 212 1.50 2.54 -23.39
N GLN A 213 1.49 3.59 -24.22
CA GLN A 213 2.56 4.58 -24.29
C GLN A 213 2.32 5.72 -23.29
N LEU A 214 3.38 6.46 -22.93
CA LEU A 214 3.28 7.56 -21.97
C LEU A 214 2.28 8.64 -22.40
N ASP A 215 2.27 8.96 -23.69
CA ASP A 215 1.36 9.97 -24.27
C ASP A 215 -0.12 9.58 -24.11
N GLU A 216 -0.44 8.28 -24.20
CA GLU A 216 -1.81 7.79 -23.98
C GLU A 216 -2.26 8.04 -22.53
N LEU A 217 -1.35 7.92 -21.54
CA LEU A 217 -1.69 8.20 -20.14
C LEU A 217 -2.10 9.66 -19.92
N PHE A 218 -1.44 10.61 -20.61
CA PHE A 218 -1.77 12.03 -20.49
C PHE A 218 -3.10 12.40 -21.17
N GLN A 219 -3.56 11.61 -22.14
CA GLN A 219 -4.82 11.86 -22.83
C GLN A 219 -6.04 11.43 -22.01
N TYR A 220 -5.88 10.51 -21.04
CA TYR A 220 -6.98 9.86 -20.32
C TYR A 220 -7.18 10.41 -18.89
N ILE A 221 -6.36 11.36 -18.45
CA ILE A 221 -6.44 12.02 -17.17
C ILE A 221 -6.74 13.51 -17.33
#